data_92cfc782f09062a0c961ceeab8d4d064
#
_entry.id   92cfc782f09062a0c961ceeab8d4d064
#
_cell.length_a   1.000
_cell.length_b   1.000
_cell.length_c   1.000
_cell.angle_alpha   90.00
_cell.angle_beta   90.00
_cell.angle_gamma   90.00
#
_symmetry.space_group_name_H-M   'P 1'
#
loop_
_entity.id
_entity.type
_entity.pdbx_description
1 polymer ?
#
loop_
_entity_poly.entity_id
_entity_poly.type
_entity_poly.pdbx_seq_one_letter_code
_entity_poly.pdbx_strand_id
1 'polypeptide(L)'
;MYCVIMAGGRGTRFWPASRKNNPKQLLNIVGNSTMLQMTVDRFQKMKNVEDIFIVTNKDLAPKINKMINGVKKKNIIIEPSGKNTAPAIGLAALKIKSIREDAVMGVFPADHLVIGAQKFAKTVRSAIQISNKNNALVTIGIKPNFASTGYGYIQFDPQSTLDYLAGFKVKTFAEKPHEKLAKRFVSSGDFLWNGGMFVWKVSSFFSELKIHMTELNSQLEKIEKKVNANQDFSSLWQKIQPKSIDYGLMEKSDNIYVVKSEFDWNDLGSWDAVFEVSPKTKDQNVIRGEGLVIDGKNNLIESDNHFTAVLGLNNIVVVNTPDATLVIPRDKVEDIKELVSYLEKNKKSGLL
;
A
#
# COMPACT_ATOMS: atom_id res chain seq x y z
N MET A 1 6.20 12.71 -14.04
CA MET A 1 6.41 12.00 -12.74
C MET A 1 6.78 10.56 -13.04
N TYR A 2 7.76 10.02 -12.31
CA TYR A 2 8.04 8.58 -12.27
C TYR A 2 7.19 7.94 -11.17
N CYS A 3 6.48 6.87 -11.48
CA CYS A 3 5.64 6.16 -10.54
C CYS A 3 6.40 4.97 -9.94
N VAL A 4 6.43 4.86 -8.63
CA VAL A 4 7.01 3.74 -7.89
C VAL A 4 5.89 3.00 -7.18
N ILE A 5 5.71 1.72 -7.51
CA ILE A 5 4.71 0.86 -6.89
C ILE A 5 5.41 -0.07 -5.90
N MET A 6 5.01 0.00 -4.62
CA MET A 6 5.58 -0.79 -3.54
C MET A 6 4.89 -2.16 -3.47
N ALA A 7 5.58 -3.22 -3.87
CA ALA A 7 5.04 -4.59 -4.00
C ALA A 7 5.80 -5.63 -3.16
N GLY A 8 6.29 -5.25 -1.97
CA GLY A 8 7.09 -6.11 -1.09
C GLY A 8 6.33 -6.77 0.07
N GLY A 9 5.06 -6.44 0.28
CA GLY A 9 4.26 -6.92 1.42
C GLY A 9 3.91 -8.42 1.32
N ARG A 10 3.75 -9.11 2.48
CA ARG A 10 3.35 -10.53 2.52
C ARG A 10 1.85 -10.75 2.47
N GLY A 11 1.01 -9.80 2.93
CA GLY A 11 -0.45 -9.88 2.90
C GLY A 11 -1.05 -11.06 3.68
N THR A 12 -0.49 -11.43 4.82
CA THR A 12 -0.81 -12.65 5.59
C THR A 12 -2.27 -12.74 6.05
N ARG A 13 -2.96 -11.60 6.20
CA ARG A 13 -4.39 -11.57 6.60
C ARG A 13 -5.34 -12.14 5.55
N PHE A 14 -4.85 -12.36 4.33
CA PHE A 14 -5.63 -13.00 3.25
C PHE A 14 -5.40 -14.51 3.16
N TRP A 15 -4.76 -15.11 4.16
CA TRP A 15 -4.71 -16.57 4.24
C TRP A 15 -6.14 -17.15 4.23
N PRO A 16 -6.41 -18.27 3.54
CA PRO A 16 -5.53 -19.14 2.78
C PRO A 16 -5.26 -18.70 1.33
N ALA A 17 -5.88 -17.66 0.78
CA ALA A 17 -5.63 -17.20 -0.58
C ALA A 17 -4.22 -16.59 -0.75
N SER A 18 -3.74 -15.82 0.26
CA SER A 18 -2.37 -15.32 0.24
C SER A 18 -1.38 -16.36 0.75
N ARG A 19 -0.23 -16.42 0.09
CA ARG A 19 0.92 -17.27 0.42
C ARG A 19 2.22 -16.47 0.26
N LYS A 20 3.32 -16.97 0.81
CA LYS A 20 4.64 -16.38 0.64
C LYS A 20 4.97 -16.11 -0.84
N ASN A 21 4.63 -17.06 -1.70
CA ASN A 21 4.86 -16.97 -3.14
C ASN A 21 3.69 -16.36 -3.93
N ASN A 22 2.59 -16.05 -3.27
CA ASN A 22 1.40 -15.42 -3.85
C ASN A 22 0.77 -14.42 -2.88
N PRO A 23 1.48 -13.31 -2.55
CA PRO A 23 0.99 -12.34 -1.59
C PRO A 23 -0.18 -11.54 -2.16
N LYS A 24 -0.88 -10.81 -1.28
CA LYS A 24 -2.09 -10.03 -1.55
C LYS A 24 -2.07 -9.27 -2.88
N GLN A 25 -0.98 -8.56 -3.17
CA GLN A 25 -0.86 -7.73 -4.38
C GLN A 25 -0.91 -8.54 -5.69
N LEU A 26 -0.68 -9.85 -5.63
CA LEU A 26 -0.78 -10.76 -6.78
C LEU A 26 -2.10 -11.55 -6.81
N LEU A 27 -3.03 -11.28 -5.90
CA LEU A 27 -4.37 -11.86 -5.87
C LEU A 27 -5.37 -11.00 -6.63
N ASN A 28 -6.41 -11.66 -7.16
CA ASN A 28 -7.58 -11.02 -7.74
C ASN A 28 -8.64 -10.80 -6.65
N ILE A 29 -8.36 -9.88 -5.71
CA ILE A 29 -9.24 -9.64 -4.56
C ILE A 29 -10.51 -8.87 -4.97
N VAL A 30 -10.40 -8.01 -5.96
CA VAL A 30 -11.54 -7.24 -6.50
C VAL A 30 -11.46 -7.27 -8.02
N GLY A 31 -12.49 -7.76 -8.66
CA GLY A 31 -12.53 -7.88 -10.14
C GLY A 31 -11.66 -9.03 -10.67
N ASN A 32 -11.25 -8.94 -11.95
CA ASN A 32 -10.63 -10.03 -12.71
C ASN A 32 -9.11 -9.88 -12.89
N SER A 33 -8.51 -8.86 -12.29
CA SER A 33 -7.07 -8.58 -12.38
C SER A 33 -6.44 -8.54 -11.00
N THR A 34 -5.13 -8.83 -10.93
CA THR A 34 -4.40 -8.69 -9.67
C THR A 34 -4.40 -7.23 -9.18
N MET A 35 -4.30 -7.03 -7.87
CA MET A 35 -4.24 -5.69 -7.28
C MET A 35 -3.09 -4.87 -7.87
N LEU A 36 -1.93 -5.51 -8.09
CA LEU A 36 -0.77 -4.88 -8.71
C LEU A 36 -1.05 -4.48 -10.17
N GLN A 37 -1.69 -5.35 -10.98
CA GLN A 37 -2.03 -5.02 -12.35
C GLN A 37 -3.02 -3.83 -12.41
N MET A 38 -4.05 -3.85 -11.57
CA MET A 38 -5.01 -2.74 -11.47
C MET A 38 -4.30 -1.42 -11.14
N THR A 39 -3.28 -1.46 -10.29
CA THR A 39 -2.47 -0.28 -9.95
C THR A 39 -1.62 0.18 -11.13
N VAL A 40 -0.96 -0.73 -11.84
CA VAL A 40 -0.20 -0.42 -13.07
C VAL A 40 -1.11 0.21 -14.13
N ASP A 41 -2.26 -0.42 -14.42
CA ASP A 41 -3.22 0.05 -15.43
C ASP A 41 -3.75 1.46 -15.12
N ARG A 42 -3.92 1.77 -13.84
CA ARG A 42 -4.33 3.10 -13.37
C ARG A 42 -3.31 4.16 -13.76
N PHE A 43 -2.02 3.89 -13.56
CA PHE A 43 -0.95 4.83 -13.88
C PHE A 43 -0.65 4.92 -15.37
N GLN A 44 -0.78 3.83 -16.12
CA GLN A 44 -0.60 3.85 -17.58
C GLN A 44 -1.59 4.78 -18.29
N LYS A 45 -2.79 4.96 -17.73
CA LYS A 45 -3.82 5.88 -18.27
C LYS A 45 -3.53 7.36 -17.94
N MET A 46 -2.52 7.65 -17.13
CA MET A 46 -2.19 9.02 -16.69
C MET A 46 -1.11 9.65 -17.58
N LYS A 47 -1.47 10.70 -18.33
CA LYS A 47 -0.55 11.41 -19.26
C LYS A 47 0.70 12.01 -18.60
N ASN A 48 0.66 12.28 -17.30
CA ASN A 48 1.76 12.87 -16.54
C ASN A 48 2.70 11.84 -15.89
N VAL A 49 2.49 10.55 -16.14
CA VAL A 49 3.40 9.47 -15.73
C VAL A 49 4.36 9.15 -16.89
N GLU A 50 5.65 9.27 -16.64
CA GLU A 50 6.72 9.06 -17.64
C GLU A 50 7.13 7.59 -17.72
N ASP A 51 7.25 6.94 -16.57
CA ASP A 51 7.55 5.51 -16.49
C ASP A 51 7.08 4.95 -15.14
N ILE A 52 6.90 3.62 -15.07
CA ILE A 52 6.43 2.90 -13.89
C ILE A 52 7.54 1.97 -13.42
N PHE A 53 7.85 2.03 -12.12
CA PHE A 53 8.78 1.15 -11.43
C PHE A 53 8.02 0.32 -10.39
N ILE A 54 8.43 -0.92 -10.19
CA ILE A 54 7.92 -1.79 -9.14
C ILE A 54 9.07 -2.15 -8.21
N VAL A 55 8.92 -1.88 -6.92
CA VAL A 55 9.87 -2.33 -5.89
C VAL A 55 9.34 -3.61 -5.27
N THR A 56 10.16 -4.65 -5.28
CA THR A 56 9.79 -5.97 -4.78
C THR A 56 11.01 -6.74 -4.28
N ASN A 57 10.81 -7.94 -3.75
CA ASN A 57 11.87 -8.82 -3.33
C ASN A 57 12.30 -9.81 -4.42
N LYS A 58 13.42 -10.51 -4.17
CA LYS A 58 14.02 -11.47 -5.10
C LYS A 58 13.08 -12.61 -5.47
N ASP A 59 12.26 -13.08 -4.53
CA ASP A 59 11.39 -14.24 -4.73
C ASP A 59 10.19 -13.91 -5.64
N LEU A 60 9.67 -12.69 -5.54
CA LEU A 60 8.49 -12.24 -6.29
C LEU A 60 8.83 -11.62 -7.66
N ALA A 61 10.03 -11.09 -7.84
CA ALA A 61 10.41 -10.41 -9.08
C ALA A 61 10.20 -11.24 -10.36
N PRO A 62 10.55 -12.55 -10.42
CA PRO A 62 10.30 -13.37 -11.61
C PRO A 62 8.81 -13.53 -11.91
N LYS A 63 7.98 -13.71 -10.87
CA LYS A 63 6.54 -13.85 -10.99
C LYS A 63 5.89 -12.55 -11.47
N ILE A 64 6.27 -11.42 -10.86
CA ILE A 64 5.80 -10.08 -11.27
C ILE A 64 6.17 -9.83 -12.74
N ASN A 65 7.41 -10.11 -13.13
CA ASN A 65 7.85 -9.93 -14.51
C ASN A 65 7.07 -10.78 -15.53
N LYS A 66 6.56 -11.95 -15.10
CA LYS A 66 5.75 -12.83 -15.97
C LYS A 66 4.28 -12.42 -16.02
N MET A 67 3.72 -11.95 -14.88
CA MET A 67 2.28 -11.73 -14.72
C MET A 67 1.84 -10.31 -15.05
N ILE A 68 2.71 -9.32 -14.81
CA ILE A 68 2.34 -7.91 -14.87
C ILE A 68 2.71 -7.33 -16.23
N ASN A 69 1.71 -6.82 -16.92
CA ASN A 69 1.88 -6.15 -18.20
C ASN A 69 2.13 -4.65 -18.03
N GLY A 70 2.81 -4.06 -19.02
CA GLY A 70 2.96 -2.60 -19.08
C GLY A 70 4.07 -2.01 -18.22
N VAL A 71 4.93 -2.84 -17.63
CA VAL A 71 6.13 -2.42 -16.91
C VAL A 71 7.36 -3.05 -17.54
N LYS A 72 8.37 -2.26 -17.85
CA LYS A 72 9.64 -2.75 -18.43
C LYS A 72 10.38 -3.59 -17.39
N LYS A 73 10.95 -4.71 -17.79
CA LYS A 73 11.74 -5.61 -16.91
C LYS A 73 12.83 -4.85 -16.13
N LYS A 74 13.52 -3.89 -16.75
CA LYS A 74 14.56 -3.05 -16.13
C LYS A 74 14.04 -2.10 -15.04
N ASN A 75 12.71 -1.92 -14.97
CA ASN A 75 12.03 -1.09 -13.99
C ASN A 75 11.52 -1.89 -12.77
N ILE A 76 11.76 -3.19 -12.74
CA ILE A 76 11.54 -4.01 -11.54
C ILE A 76 12.79 -3.89 -10.67
N ILE A 77 12.64 -3.16 -9.56
CA ILE A 77 13.71 -2.91 -8.59
C ILE A 77 13.64 -3.99 -7.52
N ILE A 78 14.74 -4.72 -7.35
CA ILE A 78 14.80 -5.87 -6.44
C ILE A 78 15.56 -5.46 -5.18
N GLU A 79 14.85 -5.49 -4.04
CA GLU A 79 15.49 -5.38 -2.73
C GLU A 79 16.26 -6.65 -2.40
N PRO A 80 17.54 -6.57 -1.96
CA PRO A 80 18.29 -7.76 -1.53
C PRO A 80 17.62 -8.49 -0.36
N SER A 81 16.97 -7.74 0.53
CA SER A 81 16.11 -8.23 1.62
C SER A 81 15.13 -7.15 2.06
N GLY A 82 13.97 -7.52 2.61
CA GLY A 82 13.00 -6.54 3.09
C GLY A 82 13.53 -5.72 4.26
N LYS A 83 13.55 -4.39 4.12
CA LYS A 83 14.02 -3.42 5.10
C LYS A 83 12.96 -2.37 5.46
N ASN A 84 11.69 -2.67 5.21
CA ASN A 84 10.57 -1.74 5.36
C ASN A 84 10.57 -0.63 4.28
N THR A 85 9.66 0.34 4.34
CA THR A 85 9.37 1.23 3.22
C THR A 85 10.43 2.29 2.96
N ALA A 86 11.09 2.86 3.99
CA ALA A 86 12.06 3.93 3.76
C ALA A 86 13.29 3.50 2.93
N PRO A 87 13.98 2.38 3.22
CA PRO A 87 15.08 1.91 2.38
C PRO A 87 14.62 1.53 0.97
N ALA A 88 13.47 0.89 0.83
CA ALA A 88 12.90 0.50 -0.46
C ALA A 88 12.63 1.72 -1.36
N ILE A 89 12.02 2.77 -0.79
CA ILE A 89 11.80 4.06 -1.46
C ILE A 89 13.15 4.72 -1.83
N GLY A 90 14.12 4.67 -0.90
CA GLY A 90 15.46 5.19 -1.14
C GLY A 90 16.15 4.52 -2.33
N LEU A 91 16.05 3.19 -2.44
CA LEU A 91 16.60 2.44 -3.58
C LEU A 91 15.92 2.84 -4.91
N ALA A 92 14.59 3.01 -4.89
CA ALA A 92 13.86 3.51 -6.06
C ALA A 92 14.26 4.95 -6.42
N ALA A 93 14.45 5.81 -5.42
CA ALA A 93 14.89 7.18 -5.63
C ALA A 93 16.28 7.25 -6.29
N LEU A 94 17.24 6.40 -5.88
CA LEU A 94 18.54 6.28 -6.52
C LEU A 94 18.41 5.88 -7.99
N LYS A 95 17.55 4.91 -8.29
CA LYS A 95 17.29 4.47 -9.67
C LYS A 95 16.71 5.59 -10.54
N ILE A 96 15.77 6.36 -9.99
CA ILE A 96 15.13 7.47 -10.70
C ILE A 96 16.12 8.63 -10.86
N LYS A 97 16.91 8.95 -9.83
CA LYS A 97 17.99 9.95 -9.86
C LYS A 97 18.97 9.69 -10.98
N SER A 98 19.35 8.43 -11.23
CA SER A 98 20.25 8.06 -12.34
C SER A 98 19.65 8.30 -13.74
N ILE A 99 18.33 8.49 -13.85
CA ILE A 99 17.62 8.80 -15.11
C ILE A 99 17.45 10.31 -15.26
N ARG A 100 16.99 10.97 -14.16
CA ARG A 100 16.82 12.42 -14.09
C ARG A 100 17.03 12.88 -12.65
N GLU A 101 18.02 13.71 -12.42
CA GLU A 101 18.46 14.11 -11.07
C GLU A 101 17.35 14.79 -10.25
N ASP A 102 16.61 15.70 -10.85
CA ASP A 102 15.49 16.42 -10.18
C ASP A 102 14.10 15.93 -10.65
N ALA A 103 13.96 14.63 -10.74
CA ALA A 103 12.69 14.02 -11.12
C ALA A 103 11.64 14.11 -10.00
N VAL A 104 10.38 14.30 -10.40
CA VAL A 104 9.26 14.05 -9.47
C VAL A 104 9.00 12.55 -9.40
N MET A 105 9.00 12.01 -8.20
CA MET A 105 8.70 10.62 -7.88
C MET A 105 7.39 10.54 -7.10
N GLY A 106 6.48 9.67 -7.52
CA GLY A 106 5.29 9.30 -6.77
C GLY A 106 5.41 7.86 -6.28
N VAL A 107 5.15 7.61 -5.01
CA VAL A 107 5.22 6.30 -4.35
C VAL A 107 3.83 5.85 -3.97
N PHE A 108 3.45 4.64 -4.39
CA PHE A 108 2.08 4.14 -4.23
C PHE A 108 2.09 2.66 -3.81
N PRO A 109 1.19 2.23 -2.91
CA PRO A 109 1.00 0.83 -2.59
C PRO A 109 0.47 0.04 -3.78
N ALA A 110 0.88 -1.22 -3.88
CA ALA A 110 0.47 -2.14 -4.94
C ALA A 110 -0.94 -2.73 -4.73
N ASP A 111 -1.48 -2.64 -3.51
CA ASP A 111 -2.56 -3.46 -3.01
C ASP A 111 -3.74 -2.68 -2.44
N HIS A 112 -3.85 -1.40 -2.77
CA HIS A 112 -4.97 -0.55 -2.40
C HIS A 112 -6.02 -0.46 -3.51
N LEU A 113 -7.29 -0.53 -3.13
CA LEU A 113 -8.41 -0.24 -4.00
C LEU A 113 -8.59 1.28 -4.12
N VAL A 114 -8.67 1.76 -5.34
CA VAL A 114 -8.95 3.17 -5.67
C VAL A 114 -10.05 3.20 -6.72
N ILE A 115 -11.17 3.86 -6.39
CA ILE A 115 -12.33 4.03 -7.28
C ILE A 115 -12.45 5.51 -7.64
N GLY A 116 -12.70 5.82 -8.91
CA GLY A 116 -12.76 7.20 -9.39
C GLY A 116 -11.46 7.66 -10.05
N ALA A 117 -11.06 7.02 -11.15
CA ALA A 117 -9.79 7.26 -11.85
C ALA A 117 -9.53 8.73 -12.21
N GLN A 118 -10.54 9.50 -12.61
CA GLN A 118 -10.38 10.93 -12.93
C GLN A 118 -10.06 11.77 -11.68
N LYS A 119 -10.76 11.50 -10.56
CA LYS A 119 -10.55 12.16 -9.28
C LYS A 119 -9.15 11.82 -8.72
N PHE A 120 -8.76 10.55 -8.83
CA PHE A 120 -7.41 10.12 -8.48
C PHE A 120 -6.33 10.84 -9.29
N ALA A 121 -6.48 10.89 -10.60
CA ALA A 121 -5.54 11.59 -11.47
C ALA A 121 -5.47 13.11 -11.17
N LYS A 122 -6.59 13.74 -10.81
CA LYS A 122 -6.63 15.15 -10.36
C LYS A 122 -5.83 15.32 -9.07
N THR A 123 -6.08 14.48 -8.06
CA THR A 123 -5.36 14.50 -6.78
C THR A 123 -3.85 14.34 -6.96
N VAL A 124 -3.42 13.38 -7.78
CA VAL A 124 -2.00 13.17 -8.07
C VAL A 124 -1.38 14.37 -8.80
N ARG A 125 -2.10 15.01 -9.75
CA ARG A 125 -1.63 16.24 -10.40
C ARG A 125 -1.44 17.39 -9.39
N SER A 126 -2.38 17.57 -8.47
CA SER A 126 -2.24 18.56 -7.39
C SER A 126 -1.00 18.27 -6.53
N ALA A 127 -0.77 17.03 -6.16
CA ALA A 127 0.40 16.63 -5.39
C ALA A 127 1.72 16.93 -6.13
N ILE A 128 1.79 16.65 -7.45
CA ILE A 128 2.94 16.99 -8.30
C ILE A 128 3.18 18.52 -8.32
N GLN A 129 2.13 19.31 -8.48
CA GLN A 129 2.25 20.77 -8.53
C GLN A 129 2.75 21.34 -7.21
N ILE A 130 2.22 20.86 -6.08
CA ILE A 130 2.65 21.28 -4.74
C ILE A 130 4.11 20.89 -4.50
N SER A 131 4.50 19.65 -4.81
CA SER A 131 5.88 19.19 -4.62
C SER A 131 6.88 19.99 -5.45
N ASN A 132 6.50 20.35 -6.68
CA ASN A 132 7.34 21.17 -7.55
C ASN A 132 7.49 22.62 -7.05
N LYS A 133 6.37 23.23 -6.65
CA LYS A 133 6.34 24.66 -6.26
C LYS A 133 7.02 24.90 -4.91
N ASN A 134 6.84 23.96 -3.97
CA ASN A 134 7.27 24.17 -2.58
C ASN A 134 8.53 23.34 -2.21
N ASN A 135 9.07 22.54 -3.11
CA ASN A 135 10.13 21.55 -2.83
C ASN A 135 9.81 20.67 -1.63
N ALA A 136 8.52 20.34 -1.46
CA ALA A 136 7.97 19.69 -0.28
C ALA A 136 7.74 18.19 -0.49
N LEU A 137 7.65 17.46 0.61
CA LEU A 137 7.07 16.13 0.66
C LEU A 137 5.54 16.28 0.64
N VAL A 138 4.88 15.54 -0.23
CA VAL A 138 3.41 15.58 -0.34
C VAL A 138 2.84 14.19 -0.09
N THR A 139 1.83 14.12 0.77
CA THR A 139 1.04 12.90 1.00
C THR A 139 -0.39 13.08 0.52
N ILE A 140 -1.08 11.98 0.21
CA ILE A 140 -2.49 11.97 -0.13
C ILE A 140 -3.28 11.54 1.09
N GLY A 141 -4.14 12.43 1.57
CA GLY A 141 -4.98 12.21 2.73
C GLY A 141 -6.39 11.78 2.33
N ILE A 142 -6.89 10.76 3.02
CA ILE A 142 -8.22 10.19 2.82
C ILE A 142 -9.15 10.68 3.93
N LYS A 143 -10.35 11.12 3.57
CA LYS A 143 -11.34 11.57 4.58
C LYS A 143 -11.77 10.38 5.46
N PRO A 144 -11.60 10.44 6.78
CA PRO A 144 -12.06 9.40 7.68
C PRO A 144 -13.60 9.29 7.68
N ASN A 145 -14.11 8.07 7.67
CA ASN A 145 -15.53 7.75 7.86
C ASN A 145 -15.80 6.92 9.11
N PHE A 146 -14.75 6.45 9.78
CA PHE A 146 -14.80 5.80 11.10
C PHE A 146 -13.47 6.01 11.86
N ALA A 147 -13.45 5.64 13.15
CA ALA A 147 -12.25 5.77 13.99
C ALA A 147 -11.35 4.55 13.87
N SER A 148 -10.54 4.47 12.82
CA SER A 148 -9.60 3.37 12.59
C SER A 148 -8.41 3.45 13.55
N THR A 149 -8.03 2.34 14.15
CA THR A 149 -6.77 2.18 14.88
C THR A 149 -5.67 1.56 14.02
N GLY A 150 -6.01 1.15 12.80
CA GLY A 150 -5.09 0.53 11.84
C GLY A 150 -4.40 1.51 10.90
N TYR A 151 -4.86 2.77 10.83
CA TYR A 151 -4.34 3.79 9.92
C TYR A 151 -3.56 4.86 10.64
N GLY A 152 -2.63 5.50 9.91
CA GLY A 152 -2.03 6.76 10.31
C GLY A 152 -3.01 7.92 10.09
N TYR A 153 -2.88 8.96 10.88
CA TYR A 153 -3.68 10.19 10.80
C TYR A 153 -2.79 11.40 10.56
N ILE A 154 -3.26 12.30 9.70
CA ILE A 154 -2.56 13.52 9.30
C ILE A 154 -3.41 14.69 9.69
N GLN A 155 -2.94 15.49 10.67
CA GLN A 155 -3.57 16.77 10.99
C GLN A 155 -3.10 17.81 9.98
N PHE A 156 -4.02 18.46 9.31
CA PHE A 156 -3.74 19.55 8.39
C PHE A 156 -4.12 20.90 8.99
N ASP A 157 -3.49 21.97 8.51
CA ASP A 157 -3.86 23.33 8.85
C ASP A 157 -4.93 23.86 7.87
N PRO A 158 -6.19 24.04 8.30
CA PRO A 158 -7.23 24.53 7.41
C PRO A 158 -6.96 25.95 6.87
N GLN A 159 -6.15 26.75 7.57
CA GLN A 159 -5.81 28.12 7.15
C GLN A 159 -4.66 28.17 6.11
N SER A 160 -3.91 27.09 5.96
CA SER A 160 -2.78 27.00 5.04
C SER A 160 -3.17 26.52 3.64
N THR A 161 -4.42 26.74 3.24
CA THR A 161 -4.90 26.26 1.94
C THR A 161 -4.04 26.76 0.79
N LEU A 162 -3.63 25.84 -0.06
CA LEU A 162 -3.09 26.16 -1.39
C LEU A 162 -4.25 26.14 -2.35
N ASP A 163 -4.78 27.33 -2.66
CA ASP A 163 -5.95 27.54 -3.51
C ASP A 163 -6.01 26.55 -4.67
N TYR A 164 -7.17 26.18 -5.14
CA TYR A 164 -7.46 25.26 -6.26
C TYR A 164 -6.72 23.90 -6.28
N LEU A 165 -5.75 23.64 -5.40
CA LEU A 165 -4.97 22.36 -5.37
C LEU A 165 -5.49 21.38 -4.31
N ALA A 166 -6.47 21.77 -3.49
CA ALA A 166 -6.95 21.00 -2.34
C ALA A 166 -5.81 20.54 -1.39
N GLY A 167 -4.73 21.35 -1.33
CA GLY A 167 -3.52 21.10 -0.57
C GLY A 167 -3.44 21.94 0.70
N PHE A 168 -2.91 21.35 1.77
CA PHE A 168 -2.76 21.97 3.08
C PHE A 168 -1.41 21.63 3.68
N LYS A 169 -0.84 22.52 4.49
CA LYS A 169 0.34 22.19 5.28
C LYS A 169 -0.05 21.20 6.38
N VAL A 170 0.81 20.21 6.61
CA VAL A 170 0.64 19.26 7.71
C VAL A 170 1.13 19.87 9.01
N LYS A 171 0.34 19.72 10.08
CA LYS A 171 0.70 20.09 11.47
C LYS A 171 1.28 18.93 12.23
N THR A 172 0.66 17.75 12.08
CA THR A 172 1.03 16.56 12.84
C THR A 172 0.75 15.30 12.02
N PHE A 173 1.61 14.34 12.17
CA PHE A 173 1.45 13.00 11.62
C PHE A 173 1.43 12.01 12.80
N ALA A 174 0.41 11.16 12.92
CA ALA A 174 0.25 10.23 14.01
C ALA A 174 -0.07 8.83 13.48
N GLU A 175 0.84 7.90 13.63
CA GLU A 175 0.68 6.53 13.12
C GLU A 175 -0.04 5.65 14.15
N LYS A 176 -1.14 5.00 13.73
CA LYS A 176 -1.92 4.00 14.48
C LYS A 176 -2.26 4.39 15.91
N PRO A 177 -3.12 5.42 16.10
CA PRO A 177 -3.52 5.87 17.43
C PRO A 177 -4.39 4.82 18.14
N HIS A 178 -4.44 4.90 19.48
CA HIS A 178 -5.43 4.12 20.22
C HIS A 178 -6.86 4.66 19.98
N GLU A 179 -7.87 3.83 20.23
CA GLU A 179 -9.27 4.08 19.85
C GLU A 179 -9.83 5.44 20.32
N LYS A 180 -9.57 5.82 21.57
CA LYS A 180 -10.02 7.11 22.14
C LYS A 180 -9.45 8.29 21.36
N LEU A 181 -8.18 8.19 20.94
CA LEU A 181 -7.53 9.25 20.16
C LEU A 181 -8.04 9.28 18.72
N ALA A 182 -8.23 8.10 18.10
CA ALA A 182 -8.82 7.99 16.78
C ALA A 182 -10.22 8.61 16.68
N LYS A 183 -11.08 8.37 17.69
CA LYS A 183 -12.41 9.01 17.81
C LYS A 183 -12.31 10.54 17.88
N ARG A 184 -11.36 11.07 18.63
CA ARG A 184 -11.11 12.52 18.71
C ARG A 184 -10.64 13.08 17.36
N PHE A 185 -9.75 12.41 16.66
CA PHE A 185 -9.26 12.83 15.35
C PHE A 185 -10.38 12.90 14.30
N VAL A 186 -11.29 11.92 14.30
CA VAL A 186 -12.44 11.94 13.39
C VAL A 186 -13.42 13.07 13.73
N SER A 187 -13.68 13.32 15.02
CA SER A 187 -14.63 14.34 15.46
C SER A 187 -14.12 15.78 15.30
N SER A 188 -12.81 16.00 15.29
CA SER A 188 -12.24 17.35 15.14
C SER A 188 -12.37 17.91 13.72
N GLY A 189 -12.44 17.04 12.70
CA GLY A 189 -12.66 17.42 11.31
C GLY A 189 -11.42 17.92 10.54
N ASP A 190 -10.28 18.07 11.22
CA ASP A 190 -9.00 18.53 10.66
C ASP A 190 -7.98 17.42 10.49
N PHE A 191 -8.41 16.15 10.57
CA PHE A 191 -7.59 14.98 10.33
C PHE A 191 -8.04 14.21 9.09
N LEU A 192 -7.05 13.67 8.39
CA LEU A 192 -7.20 12.74 7.28
C LEU A 192 -6.47 11.45 7.60
N TRP A 193 -6.89 10.31 7.06
CA TRP A 193 -6.06 9.10 7.08
C TRP A 193 -4.88 9.23 6.15
N ASN A 194 -3.74 8.69 6.54
CA ASN A 194 -2.59 8.52 5.67
C ASN A 194 -2.89 7.43 4.63
N GLY A 195 -3.03 7.83 3.38
CA GLY A 195 -3.25 6.87 2.27
C GLY A 195 -2.03 6.04 1.90
N GLY A 196 -0.86 6.28 2.53
CA GLY A 196 0.40 5.63 2.15
C GLY A 196 0.87 5.98 0.74
N MET A 197 0.39 7.08 0.19
CA MET A 197 0.70 7.57 -1.15
C MET A 197 1.44 8.89 -1.05
N PHE A 198 2.62 8.96 -1.67
CA PHE A 198 3.52 10.09 -1.53
C PHE A 198 3.99 10.62 -2.89
N VAL A 199 4.22 11.92 -2.97
CA VAL A 199 4.77 12.58 -4.16
C VAL A 199 5.78 13.63 -3.73
N TRP A 200 6.98 13.61 -4.31
CA TRP A 200 8.04 14.57 -4.04
C TRP A 200 9.08 14.62 -5.16
N LYS A 201 9.91 15.65 -5.17
CA LYS A 201 11.14 15.64 -5.96
C LYS A 201 12.17 14.69 -5.31
N VAL A 202 12.94 14.01 -6.12
CA VAL A 202 14.02 13.15 -5.62
C VAL A 202 15.02 13.95 -4.78
N SER A 203 15.35 15.17 -5.21
CA SER A 203 16.21 16.09 -4.46
C SER A 203 15.64 16.46 -3.09
N SER A 204 14.35 16.81 -3.00
CA SER A 204 13.67 17.10 -1.73
C SER A 204 13.67 15.91 -0.79
N PHE A 205 13.41 14.72 -1.32
CA PHE A 205 13.44 13.49 -0.54
C PHE A 205 14.82 13.23 0.09
N PHE A 206 15.90 13.34 -0.68
CA PHE A 206 17.27 13.16 -0.13
C PHE A 206 17.66 14.26 0.85
N SER A 207 17.22 15.51 0.61
CA SER A 207 17.44 16.60 1.56
C SER A 207 16.81 16.32 2.92
N GLU A 208 15.57 15.84 2.94
CA GLU A 208 14.86 15.47 4.16
C GLU A 208 15.44 14.21 4.82
N LEU A 209 15.87 13.21 4.02
CA LEU A 209 16.58 12.03 4.55
C LEU A 209 17.87 12.42 5.25
N LYS A 210 18.63 13.37 4.69
CA LYS A 210 19.89 13.83 5.29
C LYS A 210 19.68 14.46 6.67
N ILE A 211 18.52 15.10 6.90
CA ILE A 211 18.18 15.73 8.19
C ILE A 211 17.64 14.69 9.17
N HIS A 212 16.66 13.87 8.74
CA HIS A 212 15.85 13.06 9.65
C HIS A 212 16.25 11.58 9.72
N MET A 213 16.97 11.09 8.69
CA MET A 213 17.42 9.70 8.57
C MET A 213 18.89 9.62 8.09
N THR A 214 19.76 10.34 8.76
CA THR A 214 21.17 10.54 8.39
C THR A 214 21.92 9.22 8.12
N GLU A 215 21.67 8.19 8.93
CA GLU A 215 22.30 6.87 8.76
C GLU A 215 21.84 6.21 7.45
N LEU A 216 20.53 6.22 7.18
CA LEU A 216 19.98 5.67 5.92
C LEU A 216 20.54 6.46 4.73
N ASN A 217 20.55 7.79 4.80
CA ASN A 217 21.10 8.63 3.73
C ASN A 217 22.57 8.26 3.43
N SER A 218 23.41 8.12 4.47
CA SER A 218 24.82 7.73 4.31
C SER A 218 24.97 6.34 3.67
N GLN A 219 24.10 5.38 4.02
CA GLN A 219 24.14 4.05 3.39
C GLN A 219 23.69 4.12 1.92
N LEU A 220 22.67 4.90 1.62
CA LEU A 220 22.21 5.10 0.24
C LEU A 220 23.26 5.77 -0.65
N GLU A 221 24.01 6.75 -0.15
CA GLU A 221 25.15 7.37 -0.87
C GLU A 221 26.23 6.34 -1.22
N LYS A 222 26.53 5.42 -0.31
CA LYS A 222 27.48 4.32 -0.57
C LYS A 222 26.93 3.32 -1.59
N ILE A 223 25.64 3.02 -1.51
CA ILE A 223 24.95 2.14 -2.47
C ILE A 223 24.92 2.80 -3.85
N GLU A 224 24.67 4.11 -3.95
CA GLU A 224 24.69 4.85 -5.21
C GLU A 224 26.03 4.67 -5.94
N LYS A 225 27.15 4.82 -5.23
CA LYS A 225 28.50 4.60 -5.80
C LYS A 225 28.68 3.17 -6.33
N LYS A 226 28.17 2.16 -5.63
CA LYS A 226 28.22 0.76 -6.07
C LYS A 226 27.35 0.50 -7.30
N VAL A 227 26.11 1.04 -7.30
CA VAL A 227 25.18 0.92 -8.44
C VAL A 227 25.74 1.57 -9.68
N ASN A 228 26.33 2.78 -9.57
CA ASN A 228 26.93 3.49 -10.67
C ASN A 228 28.18 2.77 -11.25
N ALA A 229 28.87 2.00 -10.41
CA ALA A 229 30.00 1.17 -10.80
C ALA A 229 29.59 -0.25 -11.25
N ASN A 230 28.29 -0.56 -11.38
CA ASN A 230 27.75 -1.90 -11.63
C ASN A 230 28.27 -2.99 -10.67
N GLN A 231 28.46 -2.63 -9.40
CA GLN A 231 28.95 -3.53 -8.35
C GLN A 231 27.81 -3.97 -7.42
N ASP A 232 27.99 -5.15 -6.83
CA ASP A 232 27.04 -5.63 -5.81
C ASP A 232 27.05 -4.75 -4.56
N PHE A 233 25.88 -4.45 -4.03
CA PHE A 233 25.65 -3.63 -2.84
C PHE A 233 24.97 -4.40 -1.70
N SER A 234 24.77 -5.71 -1.84
CA SER A 234 24.02 -6.54 -0.87
C SER A 234 24.58 -6.45 0.54
N SER A 235 25.92 -6.38 0.70
CA SER A 235 26.56 -6.24 2.00
C SER A 235 26.29 -4.88 2.69
N LEU A 236 26.18 -3.80 1.91
CA LEU A 236 25.79 -2.49 2.42
C LEU A 236 24.31 -2.47 2.79
N TRP A 237 23.46 -3.08 1.97
CA TRP A 237 22.02 -3.19 2.22
C TRP A 237 21.72 -3.91 3.53
N GLN A 238 22.42 -5.00 3.83
CA GLN A 238 22.22 -5.74 5.08
C GLN A 238 22.44 -4.90 6.34
N LYS A 239 23.34 -3.89 6.29
CA LYS A 239 23.62 -2.99 7.40
C LYS A 239 22.52 -1.97 7.67
N ILE A 240 21.61 -1.76 6.72
CA ILE A 240 20.49 -0.83 6.88
C ILE A 240 19.52 -1.37 7.92
N GLN A 241 19.18 -0.52 8.90
CA GLN A 241 18.12 -0.81 9.87
C GLN A 241 16.75 -0.66 9.23
N PRO A 242 15.85 -1.66 9.39
CA PRO A 242 14.50 -1.59 8.84
C PRO A 242 13.72 -0.43 9.48
N LYS A 243 13.15 0.46 8.64
CA LYS A 243 12.32 1.56 9.12
C LYS A 243 11.26 1.96 8.09
N SER A 244 10.03 2.26 8.54
CA SER A 244 9.03 2.80 7.64
C SER A 244 9.32 4.27 7.32
N ILE A 245 8.88 4.70 6.15
CA ILE A 245 8.97 6.09 5.74
C ILE A 245 8.13 6.98 6.67
N ASP A 246 7.01 6.46 7.16
CA ASP A 246 6.11 7.16 8.05
C ASP A 246 6.81 7.58 9.34
N TYR A 247 7.32 6.62 10.11
CA TYR A 247 8.08 6.88 11.35
C TYR A 247 9.45 7.52 11.15
N GLY A 248 10.08 7.22 10.01
CA GLY A 248 11.45 7.69 9.75
C GLY A 248 11.51 9.14 9.29
N LEU A 249 10.57 9.54 8.46
CA LEU A 249 10.58 10.81 7.75
C LEU A 249 9.30 11.61 7.95
N MET A 250 8.12 11.01 7.68
CA MET A 250 6.87 11.76 7.62
C MET A 250 6.41 12.30 8.97
N GLU A 251 6.71 11.63 10.09
CA GLU A 251 6.43 12.15 11.44
C GLU A 251 7.41 13.23 11.91
N LYS A 252 8.51 13.43 11.20
CA LYS A 252 9.61 14.29 11.68
C LYS A 252 9.82 15.55 10.85
N SER A 253 9.47 15.50 9.56
CA SER A 253 9.69 16.61 8.67
C SER A 253 8.62 17.69 8.85
N ASP A 254 9.04 18.93 8.92
CA ASP A 254 8.15 20.10 8.92
C ASP A 254 7.78 20.57 7.51
N ASN A 255 8.36 19.94 6.48
CA ASN A 255 8.15 20.33 5.08
C ASN A 255 7.17 19.38 4.37
N ILE A 256 6.01 19.15 4.99
CA ILE A 256 5.00 18.23 4.47
C ILE A 256 3.72 18.98 4.13
N TYR A 257 3.14 18.61 2.98
CA TYR A 257 1.80 19.00 2.56
C TYR A 257 0.93 17.75 2.38
N VAL A 258 -0.38 17.90 2.60
CA VAL A 258 -1.37 16.88 2.30
C VAL A 258 -2.33 17.38 1.24
N VAL A 259 -2.65 16.53 0.26
CA VAL A 259 -3.74 16.76 -0.69
C VAL A 259 -4.93 15.90 -0.28
N LYS A 260 -6.10 16.54 -0.08
CA LYS A 260 -7.35 15.81 0.21
C LYS A 260 -7.81 15.02 -1.03
N SER A 261 -8.07 13.73 -0.84
CA SER A 261 -8.61 12.89 -1.91
C SER A 261 -10.10 13.18 -2.15
N GLU A 262 -10.50 13.12 -3.41
CA GLU A 262 -11.90 13.15 -3.84
C GLU A 262 -12.38 11.76 -4.35
N PHE A 263 -11.49 10.78 -4.39
CA PHE A 263 -11.75 9.40 -4.84
C PHE A 263 -12.04 8.49 -3.66
N ASP A 264 -12.77 7.39 -3.91
CA ASP A 264 -12.99 6.37 -2.90
C ASP A 264 -11.77 5.46 -2.78
N TRP A 265 -11.44 5.12 -1.52
CA TRP A 265 -10.23 4.37 -1.19
C TRP A 265 -10.50 3.32 -0.12
N ASN A 266 -9.85 2.18 -0.26
CA ASN A 266 -9.78 1.15 0.77
C ASN A 266 -8.42 0.43 0.66
N ASP A 267 -7.74 0.23 1.79
CA ASP A 267 -6.48 -0.52 1.82
C ASP A 267 -6.68 -2.03 1.64
N LEU A 268 -7.93 -2.50 1.67
CA LEU A 268 -8.30 -3.92 1.65
C LEU A 268 -7.48 -4.72 2.67
N GLY A 269 -7.46 -4.27 3.93
CA GLY A 269 -6.60 -4.81 4.98
C GLY A 269 -6.97 -6.22 5.46
N SER A 270 -8.20 -6.68 5.22
CA SER A 270 -8.74 -7.95 5.68
C SER A 270 -9.87 -8.46 4.78
N TRP A 271 -10.33 -9.68 5.00
CA TRP A 271 -11.52 -10.24 4.34
C TRP A 271 -12.79 -9.46 4.65
N ASP A 272 -12.89 -8.85 5.83
CA ASP A 272 -14.03 -7.98 6.15
C ASP A 272 -14.05 -6.72 5.27
N ALA A 273 -12.89 -6.13 5.00
CA ALA A 273 -12.80 -5.02 4.05
C ALA A 273 -13.21 -5.43 2.62
N VAL A 274 -12.93 -6.66 2.20
CA VAL A 274 -13.42 -7.21 0.92
C VAL A 274 -14.94 -7.35 0.94
N PHE A 275 -15.52 -7.86 2.03
CA PHE A 275 -16.96 -7.92 2.19
C PHE A 275 -17.61 -6.53 2.04
N GLU A 276 -17.06 -5.52 2.69
CA GLU A 276 -17.64 -4.16 2.66
C GLU A 276 -17.68 -3.54 1.26
N VAL A 277 -16.66 -3.78 0.44
CA VAL A 277 -16.57 -3.19 -0.92
C VAL A 277 -17.22 -4.06 -2.01
N SER A 278 -17.63 -5.27 -1.69
CA SER A 278 -18.18 -6.22 -2.67
C SER A 278 -19.68 -6.05 -2.86
N PRO A 279 -20.22 -6.35 -4.06
CA PRO A 279 -21.66 -6.42 -4.29
C PRO A 279 -22.31 -7.48 -3.39
N LYS A 280 -23.45 -7.17 -2.80
CA LYS A 280 -24.16 -8.02 -1.84
C LYS A 280 -25.47 -8.55 -2.43
N THR A 281 -25.86 -9.77 -2.05
CA THR A 281 -27.19 -10.33 -2.31
C THR A 281 -28.28 -9.59 -1.49
N LYS A 282 -29.55 -9.95 -1.67
CA LYS A 282 -30.67 -9.42 -0.86
C LYS A 282 -30.46 -9.65 0.65
N ASP A 283 -29.89 -10.79 1.02
CA ASP A 283 -29.59 -11.16 2.41
C ASP A 283 -28.19 -10.68 2.86
N GLN A 284 -27.63 -9.70 2.15
CA GLN A 284 -26.34 -9.09 2.45
C GLN A 284 -25.16 -10.08 2.41
N ASN A 285 -25.28 -11.19 1.67
CA ASN A 285 -24.16 -12.10 1.47
C ASN A 285 -23.33 -11.69 0.27
N VAL A 286 -22.01 -11.92 0.33
CA VAL A 286 -21.05 -11.82 -0.77
C VAL A 286 -20.66 -13.23 -1.16
N ILE A 287 -20.89 -13.62 -2.42
CA ILE A 287 -20.52 -14.93 -2.94
C ILE A 287 -19.63 -14.69 -4.16
N ARG A 288 -18.40 -15.16 -4.06
CA ARG A 288 -17.38 -15.09 -5.12
C ARG A 288 -16.97 -16.52 -5.48
N GLY A 289 -17.14 -16.88 -6.74
CA GLY A 289 -17.08 -18.26 -7.20
C GLY A 289 -18.41 -19.02 -7.06
N GLU A 290 -18.37 -20.33 -6.94
CA GLU A 290 -19.56 -21.17 -6.86
C GLU A 290 -19.97 -21.40 -5.41
N GLY A 291 -21.16 -20.90 -5.01
CA GLY A 291 -21.63 -21.05 -3.65
C GLY A 291 -23.09 -20.68 -3.45
N LEU A 292 -23.64 -21.09 -2.31
CA LEU A 292 -25.03 -20.85 -1.90
C LEU A 292 -25.08 -20.57 -0.39
N VAL A 293 -25.91 -19.62 -0.02
CA VAL A 293 -26.27 -19.39 1.40
C VAL A 293 -27.78 -19.58 1.54
N ILE A 294 -28.19 -20.46 2.49
CA ILE A 294 -29.59 -20.67 2.86
C ILE A 294 -29.71 -20.31 4.34
N ASP A 295 -30.78 -19.56 4.68
CA ASP A 295 -31.07 -19.11 6.07
C ASP A 295 -29.84 -18.44 6.76
N GLY A 296 -29.07 -17.65 5.99
CA GLY A 296 -27.87 -16.97 6.47
C GLY A 296 -27.70 -15.55 5.90
N LYS A 297 -27.10 -14.65 6.69
CA LYS A 297 -26.90 -13.23 6.33
C LYS A 297 -25.48 -12.76 6.64
N ASN A 298 -25.06 -11.73 5.88
CA ASN A 298 -23.78 -11.03 6.07
C ASN A 298 -22.56 -11.97 5.98
N ASN A 299 -22.61 -13.00 5.14
CA ASN A 299 -21.51 -13.93 4.94
C ASN A 299 -20.67 -13.55 3.73
N LEU A 300 -19.37 -13.81 3.79
CA LEU A 300 -18.47 -13.80 2.64
C LEU A 300 -18.06 -15.23 2.30
N ILE A 301 -18.35 -15.65 1.08
CA ILE A 301 -17.83 -16.89 0.51
C ILE A 301 -16.84 -16.53 -0.61
N GLU A 302 -15.63 -16.99 -0.50
CA GLU A 302 -14.58 -16.94 -1.52
C GLU A 302 -14.21 -18.36 -1.90
N SER A 303 -14.60 -18.84 -3.08
CA SER A 303 -14.41 -20.24 -3.47
C SER A 303 -14.20 -20.39 -4.98
N ASP A 304 -12.93 -20.48 -5.39
CA ASP A 304 -12.59 -20.49 -6.82
C ASP A 304 -12.95 -21.80 -7.55
N ASN A 305 -12.84 -22.96 -6.89
CA ASN A 305 -12.90 -24.27 -7.58
C ASN A 305 -13.77 -25.31 -6.87
N HIS A 306 -14.53 -24.92 -5.84
CA HIS A 306 -15.38 -25.82 -5.08
C HIS A 306 -16.73 -25.15 -4.82
N PHE A 307 -17.80 -25.90 -5.06
CA PHE A 307 -19.12 -25.44 -4.61
C PHE A 307 -19.17 -25.39 -3.08
N THR A 308 -19.49 -24.22 -2.54
CA THR A 308 -19.55 -23.97 -1.09
C THR A 308 -20.96 -23.64 -0.66
N ALA A 309 -21.58 -24.50 0.14
CA ALA A 309 -22.89 -24.25 0.74
C ALA A 309 -22.75 -23.83 2.21
N VAL A 310 -23.43 -22.76 2.58
CA VAL A 310 -23.57 -22.30 3.97
C VAL A 310 -25.04 -22.33 4.34
N LEU A 311 -25.38 -22.99 5.46
CA LEU A 311 -26.73 -23.18 5.90
C LEU A 311 -26.90 -22.71 7.36
N GLY A 312 -27.80 -21.77 7.61
CA GLY A 312 -28.16 -21.30 8.94
C GLY A 312 -27.07 -20.47 9.67
N LEU A 313 -26.01 -20.03 8.99
CA LEU A 313 -24.92 -19.29 9.61
C LEU A 313 -24.91 -17.81 9.15
N ASN A 314 -24.50 -16.92 10.05
CA ASN A 314 -24.43 -15.50 9.84
C ASN A 314 -23.06 -14.93 10.20
N ASN A 315 -22.69 -13.83 9.57
CA ASN A 315 -21.48 -13.04 9.89
C ASN A 315 -20.18 -13.87 9.85
N ILE A 316 -20.06 -14.78 8.88
CA ILE A 316 -18.84 -15.58 8.68
C ILE A 316 -18.15 -15.26 7.38
N VAL A 317 -16.87 -15.57 7.36
CA VAL A 317 -16.03 -15.64 6.17
C VAL A 317 -15.66 -17.09 5.92
N VAL A 318 -15.92 -17.58 4.72
CA VAL A 318 -15.45 -18.88 4.22
C VAL A 318 -14.55 -18.63 3.04
N VAL A 319 -13.31 -19.09 3.11
CA VAL A 319 -12.34 -19.00 2.02
C VAL A 319 -11.83 -20.39 1.69
N ASN A 320 -12.06 -20.82 0.47
CA ASN A 320 -11.58 -22.09 -0.04
C ASN A 320 -10.45 -21.89 -1.03
N THR A 321 -9.39 -22.65 -0.83
CA THR A 321 -8.30 -22.84 -1.80
C THR A 321 -8.14 -24.36 -2.05
N PRO A 322 -7.38 -24.79 -3.08
CA PRO A 322 -7.21 -26.21 -3.36
C PRO A 322 -6.63 -27.03 -2.20
N ASP A 323 -5.92 -26.39 -1.27
CA ASP A 323 -5.15 -27.01 -0.19
C ASP A 323 -5.59 -26.62 1.22
N ALA A 324 -6.51 -25.65 1.37
CA ALA A 324 -6.96 -25.22 2.68
C ALA A 324 -8.34 -24.55 2.61
N THR A 325 -9.12 -24.72 3.71
CA THR A 325 -10.38 -24.04 3.96
C THR A 325 -10.27 -23.24 5.24
N LEU A 326 -10.62 -21.96 5.19
CA LEU A 326 -10.80 -21.10 6.36
C LEU A 326 -12.29 -20.88 6.60
N VAL A 327 -12.74 -21.05 7.84
CA VAL A 327 -14.06 -20.59 8.32
C VAL A 327 -13.82 -19.76 9.57
N ILE A 328 -14.27 -18.51 9.57
CA ILE A 328 -14.00 -17.58 10.67
C ILE A 328 -15.15 -16.57 10.80
N PRO A 329 -15.54 -16.13 12.01
CA PRO A 329 -16.40 -14.97 12.18
C PRO A 329 -15.80 -13.70 11.57
N ARG A 330 -16.64 -12.84 10.98
CA ARG A 330 -16.17 -11.60 10.33
C ARG A 330 -15.43 -10.66 11.29
N ASP A 331 -15.86 -10.58 12.54
CA ASP A 331 -15.25 -9.77 13.58
C ASP A 331 -13.88 -10.32 14.08
N LYS A 332 -13.51 -11.54 13.64
CA LYS A 332 -12.26 -12.22 14.02
C LYS A 332 -11.23 -12.30 12.90
N VAL A 333 -11.49 -11.73 11.72
CA VAL A 333 -10.59 -11.88 10.57
C VAL A 333 -9.17 -11.32 10.79
N GLU A 334 -8.99 -10.41 11.74
CA GLU A 334 -7.66 -9.93 12.12
C GLU A 334 -6.81 -11.00 12.83
N ASP A 335 -7.47 -11.99 13.47
CA ASP A 335 -6.81 -13.09 14.19
C ASP A 335 -6.17 -14.12 13.23
N ILE A 336 -6.40 -14.01 11.92
CA ILE A 336 -5.72 -14.82 10.89
C ILE A 336 -4.20 -14.74 11.03
N LYS A 337 -3.66 -13.63 11.51
CA LYS A 337 -2.22 -13.48 11.78
C LYS A 337 -1.72 -14.51 12.82
N GLU A 338 -2.51 -14.79 13.83
CA GLU A 338 -2.19 -15.77 14.88
C GLU A 338 -2.16 -17.18 14.30
N LEU A 339 -3.16 -17.50 13.44
CA LEU A 339 -3.16 -18.76 12.70
C LEU A 339 -1.92 -18.93 11.83
N VAL A 340 -1.55 -17.91 11.05
CA VAL A 340 -0.33 -17.95 10.22
C VAL A 340 0.91 -18.15 11.10
N SER A 341 1.00 -17.44 12.22
CA SER A 341 2.10 -17.61 13.18
C SER A 341 2.16 -19.03 13.77
N TYR A 342 0.99 -19.63 14.04
CA TYR A 342 0.88 -21.02 14.48
C TYR A 342 1.39 -21.99 13.41
N LEU A 343 1.01 -21.80 12.14
CA LEU A 343 1.48 -22.62 11.01
C LEU A 343 3.00 -22.52 10.84
N GLU A 344 3.58 -21.30 10.97
CA GLU A 344 5.02 -21.07 10.92
C GLU A 344 5.75 -21.83 12.02
N LYS A 345 5.30 -21.72 13.28
CA LYS A 345 5.87 -22.41 14.45
C LYS A 345 5.82 -23.93 14.31
N ASN A 346 4.74 -24.46 13.72
CA ASN A 346 4.54 -25.90 13.52
C ASN A 346 5.10 -26.41 12.18
N LYS A 347 5.94 -25.62 11.50
CA LYS A 347 6.62 -26.02 10.25
C LYS A 347 5.68 -26.49 9.13
N LYS A 348 4.45 -25.97 9.08
CA LYS A 348 3.47 -26.23 8.03
C LYS A 348 3.76 -25.38 6.79
N SER A 349 5.01 -25.43 6.30
CA SER A 349 5.51 -24.54 5.24
C SER A 349 4.74 -24.64 3.92
N GLY A 350 4.12 -25.78 3.60
CA GLY A 350 3.27 -25.94 2.44
C GLY A 350 2.00 -25.10 2.45
N LEU A 351 1.60 -24.60 3.63
CA LEU A 351 0.41 -23.77 3.81
C LEU A 351 0.74 -22.26 3.97
N LEU A 352 2.01 -21.87 3.81
CA LEU A 352 2.50 -20.49 4.06
C LEU A 352 2.87 -19.71 2.79
#